data_50be94eddfd091c5ef3b6304e77c4f16
#
_entry.id   50be94eddfd091c5ef3b6304e77c4f16
#
_cell.length_a   1.000
_cell.length_b   1.000
_cell.length_c   1.000
_cell.angle_alpha   90.00
_cell.angle_beta   90.00
_cell.angle_gamma   90.00
#
_symmetry.space_group_name_H-M   'P 1'
#
loop_
_entity.id
_entity.type
_entity.pdbx_description
1 polymer ?
#
loop_
_entity_poly.entity_id
_entity_poly.type
_entity_poly.pdbx_seq_one_letter_code
_entity_poly.pdbx_strand_id
1 'polypeptide(L)'
;MAAEAKMDPMHQFAISPVGGGELAASPFQFTNSAMWMGIVLVAIIVFMWGGMRRQLVPGRWQAAVEGTIGFVGDIARQGIGPEGRKYLPWIFTAFMFILVSNWISAMPFAVIPGVHPFAVTGQFTITGVLSILSFAIVLGVGFWKHGLHFFSLFVPKGAPLPVKMFVAPIEFVSFLVRPFSLGLRPFVAMFAGHVLLEVFGNFVVQGLNAESALGPVIAALCFVFLIFVNALELLVGGIQAYVFALLTALYINDAVNLH
;
A
#
# COMPACT_ATOMS: atom_id res chain seq x y z
N MET A 1 -20.72 0.53 -37.90
CA MET A 1 -20.65 1.50 -36.78
C MET A 1 -20.19 0.72 -35.55
N ALA A 2 -18.89 0.57 -35.38
CA ALA A 2 -18.33 0.04 -34.15
C ALA A 2 -18.46 1.16 -33.09
N ALA A 3 -19.18 0.89 -31.99
CA ALA A 3 -19.26 1.81 -30.89
C ALA A 3 -17.83 2.11 -30.43
N GLU A 4 -17.41 3.36 -30.51
CA GLU A 4 -16.25 3.86 -29.80
C GLU A 4 -16.46 3.50 -28.33
N ALA A 5 -15.85 2.43 -27.88
CA ALA A 5 -15.79 2.11 -26.46
C ALA A 5 -15.07 3.30 -25.82
N LYS A 6 -15.85 4.17 -25.20
CA LYS A 6 -15.36 5.33 -24.47
C LYS A 6 -14.32 4.82 -23.50
N MET A 7 -13.06 5.16 -23.74
CA MET A 7 -11.93 4.78 -22.93
C MET A 7 -12.15 5.37 -21.55
N ASP A 8 -12.55 4.55 -20.58
CA ASP A 8 -12.70 4.96 -19.18
C ASP A 8 -11.68 4.22 -18.32
N PRO A 9 -10.48 4.80 -18.14
CA PRO A 9 -9.41 4.19 -17.34
C PRO A 9 -9.78 4.04 -15.86
N MET A 10 -10.93 4.58 -15.44
CA MET A 10 -11.41 4.47 -14.06
C MET A 10 -12.23 3.19 -13.83
N HIS A 11 -12.69 2.53 -14.88
CA HIS A 11 -13.54 1.33 -14.78
C HIS A 11 -12.88 0.21 -13.96
N GLN A 12 -11.56 0.05 -14.03
CA GLN A 12 -10.81 -0.94 -13.25
C GLN A 12 -10.88 -0.74 -11.72
N PHE A 13 -11.18 0.48 -11.26
CA PHE A 13 -11.35 0.80 -9.84
C PHE A 13 -12.81 0.75 -9.38
N ALA A 14 -13.75 0.46 -10.29
CA ALA A 14 -15.15 0.38 -9.95
C ALA A 14 -15.41 -0.82 -9.02
N ILE A 15 -16.07 -0.55 -7.90
CA ILE A 15 -16.49 -1.58 -6.96
C ILE A 15 -17.76 -2.23 -7.54
N SER A 16 -17.66 -3.53 -7.85
CA SER A 16 -18.79 -4.33 -8.33
C SER A 16 -19.10 -5.47 -7.36
N PRO A 17 -20.39 -5.83 -7.19
CA PRO A 17 -20.76 -7.00 -6.42
C PRO A 17 -20.34 -8.29 -7.13
N VAL A 18 -19.78 -9.22 -6.38
CA VAL A 18 -19.43 -10.55 -6.90
C VAL A 18 -20.74 -11.34 -7.01
N GLY A 19 -21.20 -11.58 -8.26
CA GLY A 19 -22.44 -12.33 -8.51
C GLY A 19 -23.45 -11.65 -9.43
N GLY A 20 -23.11 -10.48 -10.00
CA GLY A 20 -23.91 -9.82 -11.06
C GLY A 20 -25.24 -9.30 -10.53
N GLY A 21 -25.24 -8.18 -9.90
CA GLY A 21 -26.41 -7.43 -9.45
C GLY A 21 -26.07 -5.96 -9.27
N GLU A 22 -27.06 -5.10 -9.18
CA GLU A 22 -26.84 -3.71 -8.77
C GLU A 22 -26.30 -3.67 -7.34
N LEU A 23 -25.41 -2.70 -7.04
CA LEU A 23 -24.96 -2.44 -5.68
C LEU A 23 -26.20 -2.16 -4.81
N ALA A 24 -26.69 -3.20 -4.14
CA ALA A 24 -27.81 -3.05 -3.21
C ALA A 24 -27.37 -2.18 -2.04
N ALA A 25 -28.32 -1.41 -1.47
CA ALA A 25 -28.10 -0.54 -0.34
C ALA A 25 -27.72 -1.26 0.98
N SER A 26 -27.36 -2.55 0.93
CA SER A 26 -26.98 -3.32 2.11
C SER A 26 -25.48 -3.14 2.40
N PRO A 27 -25.08 -2.77 3.63
CA PRO A 27 -23.69 -2.53 4.01
C PRO A 27 -22.82 -3.79 4.00
N PHE A 28 -23.39 -4.98 3.83
CA PHE A 28 -22.70 -6.28 3.87
C PHE A 28 -22.69 -7.01 2.52
N GLN A 29 -22.59 -6.28 1.43
CA GLN A 29 -22.49 -6.91 0.12
C GLN A 29 -21.04 -7.36 -0.17
N PHE A 30 -20.87 -8.61 -0.62
CA PHE A 30 -19.56 -9.14 -0.98
C PHE A 30 -19.12 -8.53 -2.32
N THR A 31 -18.12 -7.66 -2.25
CA THR A 31 -17.62 -6.89 -3.39
C THR A 31 -16.34 -7.50 -3.96
N ASN A 32 -16.01 -7.14 -5.18
CA ASN A 32 -14.75 -7.46 -5.85
C ASN A 32 -13.54 -7.06 -4.97
N SER A 33 -13.57 -5.88 -4.36
CA SER A 33 -12.53 -5.43 -3.43
C SER A 33 -12.35 -6.38 -2.23
N ALA A 34 -13.44 -6.82 -1.61
CA ALA A 34 -13.40 -7.75 -0.49
C ALA A 34 -12.84 -9.13 -0.90
N MET A 35 -13.18 -9.60 -2.09
CA MET A 35 -12.65 -10.84 -2.64
C MET A 35 -11.13 -10.77 -2.80
N TRP A 36 -10.61 -9.70 -3.44
CA TRP A 36 -9.18 -9.54 -3.63
C TRP A 36 -8.41 -9.32 -2.33
N MET A 37 -8.99 -8.61 -1.35
CA MET A 37 -8.42 -8.55 0.01
C MET A 37 -8.31 -9.95 0.64
N GLY A 38 -9.34 -10.78 0.47
CA GLY A 38 -9.30 -12.18 0.93
C GLY A 38 -8.19 -12.99 0.28
N ILE A 39 -8.00 -12.84 -1.04
CA ILE A 39 -6.91 -13.50 -1.80
C ILE A 39 -5.54 -13.05 -1.27
N VAL A 40 -5.35 -11.75 -1.03
CA VAL A 40 -4.11 -11.21 -0.46
C VAL A 40 -3.83 -11.82 0.92
N LEU A 41 -4.84 -11.88 1.80
CA LEU A 41 -4.68 -12.48 3.12
C LEU A 41 -4.33 -13.96 3.05
N VAL A 42 -5.00 -14.72 2.18
CA VAL A 42 -4.69 -16.15 1.96
C VAL A 42 -3.27 -16.31 1.43
N ALA A 43 -2.83 -15.47 0.48
CA ALA A 43 -1.47 -15.51 -0.05
C ALA A 43 -0.43 -15.24 1.05
N ILE A 44 -0.67 -14.28 1.94
CA ILE A 44 0.22 -14.00 3.09
C ILE A 44 0.25 -15.21 4.04
N ILE A 45 -0.90 -15.79 4.38
CA ILE A 45 -0.99 -16.95 5.28
C ILE A 45 -0.25 -18.14 4.68
N VAL A 46 -0.45 -18.45 3.39
CA VAL A 46 0.22 -19.54 2.68
C VAL A 46 1.73 -19.31 2.65
N PHE A 47 2.17 -18.08 2.36
CA PHE A 47 3.58 -17.69 2.38
C PHE A 47 4.20 -17.96 3.75
N MET A 48 3.55 -17.49 4.81
CA MET A 48 4.04 -17.65 6.18
C MET A 48 4.02 -19.12 6.61
N TRP A 49 2.94 -19.85 6.34
CA TRP A 49 2.81 -21.26 6.74
C TRP A 49 3.86 -22.14 6.07
N GLY A 50 4.10 -21.93 4.78
CA GLY A 50 5.15 -22.66 4.04
C GLY A 50 6.56 -22.50 4.64
N GLY A 51 6.83 -21.33 5.27
CA GLY A 51 8.12 -21.04 5.91
C GLY A 51 8.23 -21.41 7.39
N MET A 52 7.12 -21.76 8.07
CA MET A 52 7.12 -22.14 9.50
C MET A 52 7.72 -23.53 9.82
N ARG A 53 8.56 -24.06 8.93
CA ARG A 53 9.26 -25.33 9.18
C ARG A 53 10.47 -25.08 10.07
N ARG A 54 10.52 -25.72 11.26
CA ARG A 54 11.65 -25.63 12.21
C ARG A 54 12.81 -26.55 11.76
N GLN A 55 13.45 -26.27 10.65
CA GLN A 55 14.64 -26.99 10.21
C GLN A 55 15.89 -26.18 10.58
N LEU A 56 16.92 -26.89 11.10
CA LEU A 56 18.22 -26.28 11.44
C LEU A 56 18.94 -25.69 10.21
N VAL A 57 18.77 -26.30 9.05
CA VAL A 57 19.22 -25.74 7.76
C VAL A 57 17.96 -25.26 7.02
N PRO A 58 17.76 -23.93 6.91
CA PRO A 58 16.54 -23.40 6.30
C PRO A 58 16.48 -23.74 4.82
N GLY A 59 15.35 -24.31 4.39
CA GLY A 59 15.04 -24.44 2.97
C GLY A 59 14.81 -23.06 2.33
N ARG A 60 14.82 -22.97 0.99
CA ARG A 60 14.65 -21.70 0.25
C ARG A 60 13.41 -20.89 0.69
N TRP A 61 12.31 -21.57 0.94
CA TRP A 61 11.07 -20.92 1.38
C TRP A 61 11.16 -20.40 2.81
N GLN A 62 11.69 -21.20 3.72
CA GLN A 62 11.94 -20.79 5.10
C GLN A 62 12.90 -19.59 5.16
N ALA A 63 13.98 -19.63 4.37
CA ALA A 63 14.92 -18.52 4.28
C ALA A 63 14.28 -17.23 3.77
N ALA A 64 13.33 -17.31 2.82
CA ALA A 64 12.59 -16.15 2.33
C ALA A 64 11.69 -15.54 3.44
N VAL A 65 10.97 -16.38 4.19
CA VAL A 65 10.12 -15.90 5.29
C VAL A 65 10.95 -15.32 6.43
N GLU A 66 12.02 -16.02 6.87
CA GLU A 66 12.92 -15.52 7.91
C GLU A 66 13.63 -14.24 7.48
N GLY A 67 14.07 -14.15 6.22
CA GLY A 67 14.65 -12.94 5.65
C GLY A 67 13.70 -11.76 5.66
N THR A 68 12.42 -11.97 5.31
CA THR A 68 11.40 -10.92 5.35
C THR A 68 11.11 -10.46 6.78
N ILE A 69 11.01 -11.41 7.72
CA ILE A 69 10.82 -11.07 9.15
C ILE A 69 12.04 -10.33 9.69
N GLY A 70 13.25 -10.77 9.34
CA GLY A 70 14.51 -10.10 9.72
C GLY A 70 14.57 -8.68 9.18
N PHE A 71 14.27 -8.50 7.89
CA PHE A 71 14.25 -7.20 7.24
C PHE A 71 13.29 -6.20 7.92
N VAL A 72 12.06 -6.61 8.18
CA VAL A 72 11.10 -5.75 8.89
C VAL A 72 11.49 -5.57 10.36
N GLY A 73 12.10 -6.59 10.98
CA GLY A 73 12.66 -6.51 12.32
C GLY A 73 13.77 -5.45 12.43
N ASP A 74 14.62 -5.34 11.42
CA ASP A 74 15.67 -4.32 11.35
C ASP A 74 15.08 -2.91 11.17
N ILE A 75 14.03 -2.76 10.35
CA ILE A 75 13.28 -1.49 10.25
C ILE A 75 12.72 -1.07 11.61
N ALA A 76 12.06 -1.99 12.32
CA ALA A 76 11.50 -1.71 13.64
C ALA A 76 12.58 -1.39 14.67
N ARG A 77 13.73 -2.08 14.63
CA ARG A 77 14.88 -1.82 15.53
C ARG A 77 15.53 -0.47 15.25
N GLN A 78 15.74 -0.14 13.98
CA GLN A 78 16.34 1.15 13.59
C GLN A 78 15.39 2.32 13.85
N GLY A 79 14.08 2.14 13.61
CA GLY A 79 13.08 3.18 13.78
C GLY A 79 12.72 3.44 15.26
N ILE A 80 12.55 2.41 16.08
CA ILE A 80 12.01 2.51 17.45
C ILE A 80 13.08 2.23 18.51
N GLY A 81 14.15 1.52 18.15
CA GLY A 81 15.18 1.03 19.09
C GLY A 81 14.81 -0.32 19.71
N PRO A 82 15.33 -0.62 20.94
CA PRO A 82 15.18 -1.94 21.58
C PRO A 82 13.73 -2.37 21.84
N GLU A 83 12.82 -1.42 22.03
CA GLU A 83 11.40 -1.67 22.25
C GLU A 83 10.64 -2.02 20.94
N GLY A 84 11.25 -1.83 19.78
CA GLY A 84 10.65 -2.06 18.47
C GLY A 84 10.09 -3.47 18.25
N ARG A 85 10.64 -4.47 18.96
CA ARG A 85 10.19 -5.86 18.89
C ARG A 85 8.72 -6.04 19.33
N LYS A 86 8.21 -5.19 20.21
CA LYS A 86 6.82 -5.22 20.68
C LYS A 86 5.83 -4.83 19.55
N TYR A 87 6.26 -3.93 18.68
CA TYR A 87 5.44 -3.39 17.58
C TYR A 87 5.67 -4.09 16.24
N LEU A 88 6.67 -5.01 16.21
CA LEU A 88 7.00 -5.79 15.02
C LEU A 88 5.79 -6.50 14.39
N PRO A 89 4.85 -7.14 15.12
CA PRO A 89 3.72 -7.80 14.50
C PRO A 89 2.85 -6.87 13.67
N TRP A 90 2.61 -5.64 14.13
CA TRP A 90 1.82 -4.66 13.39
C TRP A 90 2.57 -4.16 12.15
N ILE A 91 3.83 -3.73 12.33
CA ILE A 91 4.67 -3.21 11.25
C ILE A 91 4.83 -4.27 10.15
N PHE A 92 5.04 -5.54 10.54
CA PHE A 92 5.14 -6.66 9.63
C PHE A 92 3.84 -6.93 8.88
N THR A 93 2.70 -6.91 9.56
CA THR A 93 1.39 -7.13 8.94
C THR A 93 1.09 -6.03 7.91
N ALA A 94 1.31 -4.76 8.25
CA ALA A 94 1.11 -3.64 7.35
C ALA A 94 2.06 -3.72 6.13
N PHE A 95 3.34 -4.04 6.36
CA PHE A 95 4.32 -4.24 5.30
C PHE A 95 3.90 -5.34 4.34
N MET A 96 3.59 -6.53 4.85
CA MET A 96 3.19 -7.69 4.04
C MET A 96 1.89 -7.45 3.28
N PHE A 97 0.92 -6.81 3.93
CA PHE A 97 -0.35 -6.52 3.27
C PHE A 97 -0.16 -5.58 2.08
N ILE A 98 0.59 -4.49 2.23
CA ILE A 98 0.86 -3.55 1.14
C ILE A 98 1.72 -4.20 0.07
N LEU A 99 2.78 -4.91 0.44
CA LEU A 99 3.70 -5.57 -0.49
C LEU A 99 2.97 -6.57 -1.38
N VAL A 100 2.24 -7.50 -0.75
CA VAL A 100 1.54 -8.58 -1.46
C VAL A 100 0.38 -8.03 -2.29
N SER A 101 -0.36 -7.03 -1.78
CA SER A 101 -1.40 -6.35 -2.54
C SER A 101 -0.86 -5.71 -3.81
N ASN A 102 0.24 -4.95 -3.70
CA ASN A 102 0.86 -4.27 -4.83
C ASN A 102 1.42 -5.26 -5.85
N TRP A 103 2.08 -6.33 -5.38
CA TRP A 103 2.65 -7.33 -6.29
C TRP A 103 1.59 -8.17 -6.98
N ILE A 104 0.51 -8.54 -6.30
CA ILE A 104 -0.61 -9.26 -6.92
C ILE A 104 -1.27 -8.39 -7.98
N SER A 105 -1.48 -7.08 -7.72
CA SER A 105 -2.12 -6.19 -8.69
C SER A 105 -1.23 -5.91 -9.92
N ALA A 106 0.09 -5.86 -9.73
CA ALA A 106 1.05 -5.64 -10.82
C ALA A 106 1.31 -6.90 -11.68
N MET A 107 0.86 -8.08 -11.23
CA MET A 107 1.00 -9.31 -12.03
C MET A 107 0.06 -9.30 -13.23
N PRO A 108 0.53 -9.71 -14.43
CA PRO A 108 -0.28 -9.70 -15.65
C PRO A 108 -1.31 -10.84 -15.69
N PHE A 109 -2.22 -10.89 -14.70
CA PHE A 109 -3.31 -11.87 -14.67
C PHE A 109 -4.32 -11.69 -15.81
N ALA A 110 -4.25 -10.58 -16.55
CA ALA A 110 -5.05 -10.35 -17.75
C ALA A 110 -4.86 -11.41 -18.84
N VAL A 111 -3.80 -12.24 -18.74
CA VAL A 111 -3.58 -13.41 -19.61
C VAL A 111 -4.61 -14.52 -19.31
N ILE A 112 -5.22 -14.53 -18.11
CA ILE A 112 -6.22 -15.53 -17.72
C ILE A 112 -7.62 -14.95 -18.04
N PRO A 113 -8.38 -15.55 -18.98
CA PRO A 113 -9.71 -15.06 -19.34
C PRO A 113 -10.63 -15.04 -18.12
N GLY A 114 -11.26 -13.89 -17.85
CA GLY A 114 -12.21 -13.72 -16.74
C GLY A 114 -11.60 -13.33 -15.39
N VAL A 115 -10.29 -13.21 -15.30
CA VAL A 115 -9.62 -12.71 -14.07
C VAL A 115 -9.14 -11.29 -14.33
N HIS A 116 -9.82 -10.33 -13.73
CA HIS A 116 -9.39 -8.92 -13.73
C HIS A 116 -8.73 -8.61 -12.39
N PRO A 117 -7.40 -8.41 -12.35
CA PRO A 117 -6.73 -8.04 -11.11
C PRO A 117 -7.26 -6.69 -10.62
N PHE A 118 -7.61 -6.65 -9.34
CA PHE A 118 -8.11 -5.44 -8.71
C PHE A 118 -7.01 -4.86 -7.80
N ALA A 119 -6.65 -3.61 -8.04
CA ALA A 119 -5.67 -2.93 -7.21
C ALA A 119 -6.27 -2.57 -5.85
N VAL A 120 -6.10 -3.46 -4.87
CA VAL A 120 -6.60 -3.28 -3.51
C VAL A 120 -6.09 -1.97 -2.90
N THR A 121 -4.82 -1.68 -3.04
CA THR A 121 -4.16 -0.45 -2.57
C THR A 121 -4.44 0.77 -3.46
N GLY A 122 -4.98 0.56 -4.66
CA GLY A 122 -5.52 1.60 -5.54
C GLY A 122 -6.84 2.20 -5.04
N GLN A 123 -7.35 1.76 -3.89
CA GLN A 123 -8.50 2.37 -3.22
C GLN A 123 -8.07 3.10 -1.95
N PHE A 124 -8.31 4.41 -1.92
CA PHE A 124 -7.99 5.25 -0.76
C PHE A 124 -8.69 4.78 0.52
N THR A 125 -9.89 4.22 0.43
CA THR A 125 -10.60 3.67 1.59
C THR A 125 -9.78 2.63 2.34
N ILE A 126 -9.12 1.70 1.62
CA ILE A 126 -8.35 0.60 2.21
C ILE A 126 -7.04 1.13 2.80
N THR A 127 -6.29 1.90 2.02
CA THR A 127 -5.01 2.49 2.47
C THR A 127 -5.23 3.52 3.57
N GLY A 128 -6.34 4.26 3.53
CA GLY A 128 -6.77 5.21 4.55
C GLY A 128 -7.10 4.51 5.87
N VAL A 129 -7.89 3.43 5.83
CA VAL A 129 -8.18 2.63 7.03
C VAL A 129 -6.91 2.06 7.64
N LEU A 130 -5.99 1.54 6.81
CA LEU A 130 -4.71 1.00 7.31
C LEU A 130 -3.86 2.09 7.98
N SER A 131 -3.83 3.30 7.40
CA SER A 131 -3.10 4.43 7.97
C SER A 131 -3.74 4.96 9.25
N ILE A 132 -5.08 5.01 9.32
CA ILE A 132 -5.81 5.39 10.53
C ILE A 132 -5.58 4.37 11.64
N LEU A 133 -5.59 3.07 11.34
CA LEU A 133 -5.28 2.02 12.31
C LEU A 133 -3.84 2.15 12.83
N SER A 134 -2.86 2.40 11.94
CA SER A 134 -1.48 2.66 12.34
C SER A 134 -1.39 3.88 13.25
N PHE A 135 -2.09 4.95 12.93
CA PHE A 135 -2.12 6.16 13.74
C PHE A 135 -2.84 5.96 15.08
N ALA A 136 -3.92 5.18 15.11
CA ALA A 136 -4.59 4.80 16.35
C ALA A 136 -3.66 4.03 17.31
N ILE A 137 -2.80 3.16 16.77
CA ILE A 137 -1.77 2.47 17.56
C ILE A 137 -0.75 3.48 18.11
N VAL A 138 -0.28 4.42 17.28
CA VAL A 138 0.63 5.49 17.71
C VAL A 138 0.03 6.29 18.86
N LEU A 139 -1.23 6.72 18.72
CA LEU A 139 -1.96 7.43 19.79
C LEU A 139 -2.13 6.55 21.04
N GLY A 140 -2.57 5.30 20.85
CA GLY A 140 -2.76 4.36 21.96
C GLY A 140 -1.47 4.15 22.76
N VAL A 141 -0.34 3.95 22.09
CA VAL A 141 0.98 3.80 22.72
C VAL A 141 1.39 5.08 23.43
N GLY A 142 1.21 6.23 22.79
CA GLY A 142 1.55 7.54 23.36
C GLY A 142 0.76 7.83 24.65
N PHE A 143 -0.56 7.63 24.62
CA PHE A 143 -1.39 7.83 25.79
C PHE A 143 -1.16 6.77 26.88
N TRP A 144 -0.91 5.52 26.52
CA TRP A 144 -0.63 4.46 27.49
C TRP A 144 0.68 4.72 28.25
N LYS A 145 1.72 5.17 27.55
CA LYS A 145 3.05 5.37 28.13
C LYS A 145 3.18 6.71 28.90
N HIS A 146 2.56 7.76 28.40
CA HIS A 146 2.77 9.13 28.88
C HIS A 146 1.50 9.82 29.42
N GLY A 147 0.32 9.23 29.24
CA GLY A 147 -0.94 9.85 29.66
C GLY A 147 -1.14 11.24 29.05
N LEU A 148 -1.56 12.20 29.86
CA LEU A 148 -1.74 13.59 29.42
C LEU A 148 -0.42 14.32 29.08
N HIS A 149 0.73 13.78 29.54
CA HIS A 149 2.03 14.34 29.17
C HIS A 149 2.38 14.15 27.69
N PHE A 150 1.64 13.29 26.98
CA PHE A 150 1.76 13.12 25.53
C PHE A 150 1.61 14.44 24.74
N PHE A 151 0.79 15.36 25.25
CA PHE A 151 0.65 16.68 24.63
C PHE A 151 1.91 17.55 24.67
N SER A 152 2.91 17.19 25.50
CA SER A 152 4.20 17.87 25.51
C SER A 152 5.01 17.62 24.21
N LEU A 153 4.62 16.62 23.41
CA LEU A 153 5.18 16.38 22.08
C LEU A 153 5.05 17.61 21.16
N PHE A 154 3.95 18.38 21.32
CA PHE A 154 3.69 19.56 20.50
C PHE A 154 4.39 20.83 20.98
N VAL A 155 5.04 20.77 22.16
CA VAL A 155 5.68 21.95 22.78
C VAL A 155 7.17 21.73 22.91
N PRO A 156 8.02 22.36 22.09
CA PRO A 156 9.46 22.18 22.15
C PRO A 156 10.01 22.64 23.51
N LYS A 157 10.82 21.80 24.16
CA LYS A 157 11.47 22.11 25.43
C LYS A 157 12.53 23.19 25.21
N GLY A 158 12.57 24.19 26.11
CA GLY A 158 13.58 25.25 26.08
C GLY A 158 13.31 26.43 25.14
N ALA A 159 12.24 26.42 24.36
CA ALA A 159 11.88 27.56 23.51
C ALA A 159 11.23 28.70 24.33
N PRO A 160 11.46 30.01 23.97
CA PRO A 160 10.77 31.12 24.58
C PRO A 160 9.26 31.07 24.31
N LEU A 161 8.46 31.64 25.22
CA LEU A 161 6.98 31.63 25.15
C LEU A 161 6.40 32.04 23.78
N PRO A 162 6.86 33.10 23.09
CA PRO A 162 6.32 33.46 21.79
C PRO A 162 6.52 32.37 20.73
N VAL A 163 7.68 31.70 20.72
CA VAL A 163 7.99 30.63 19.78
C VAL A 163 7.11 29.40 20.05
N LYS A 164 6.89 29.04 21.31
CA LYS A 164 5.98 27.93 21.68
C LYS A 164 4.57 28.16 21.17
N MET A 165 4.07 29.39 21.22
CA MET A 165 2.71 29.75 20.81
C MET A 165 2.50 29.60 19.31
N PHE A 166 3.56 29.76 18.49
CA PHE A 166 3.51 29.55 17.03
C PHE A 166 3.82 28.11 16.63
N VAL A 167 4.79 27.47 17.30
CA VAL A 167 5.25 26.12 16.93
C VAL A 167 4.23 25.04 17.34
N ALA A 168 3.60 25.16 18.50
CA ALA A 168 2.66 24.12 18.97
C ALA A 168 1.46 23.88 18.04
N PRO A 169 0.78 24.89 17.45
CA PRO A 169 -0.26 24.67 16.47
C PRO A 169 0.27 24.04 15.18
N ILE A 170 1.45 24.43 14.72
CA ILE A 170 2.08 23.88 13.49
C ILE A 170 2.41 22.40 13.71
N GLU A 171 3.01 22.05 14.86
CA GLU A 171 3.35 20.66 15.19
C GLU A 171 2.10 19.80 15.34
N PHE A 172 1.04 20.35 15.94
CA PHE A 172 -0.25 19.66 16.04
C PHE A 172 -0.88 19.37 14.66
N VAL A 173 -0.90 20.37 13.76
CA VAL A 173 -1.37 20.18 12.39
C VAL A 173 -0.51 19.18 11.64
N SER A 174 0.81 19.28 11.75
CA SER A 174 1.75 18.34 11.15
C SER A 174 1.49 16.90 11.61
N PHE A 175 1.26 16.72 12.90
CA PHE A 175 0.93 15.41 13.47
C PHE A 175 -0.39 14.85 12.92
N LEU A 176 -1.41 15.70 12.74
CA LEU A 176 -2.71 15.30 12.18
C LEU A 176 -2.64 14.93 10.69
N VAL A 177 -1.72 15.55 9.95
CA VAL A 177 -1.50 15.26 8.52
C VAL A 177 -0.74 13.95 8.30
N ARG A 178 0.00 13.46 9.30
CA ARG A 178 0.80 12.21 9.20
C ARG A 178 -0.01 11.00 8.69
N PRO A 179 -1.16 10.62 9.29
CA PRO A 179 -1.94 9.47 8.81
C PRO A 179 -2.49 9.68 7.41
N PHE A 180 -2.92 10.90 7.08
CA PHE A 180 -3.40 11.22 5.74
C PHE A 180 -2.33 11.02 4.68
N SER A 181 -1.13 11.58 4.88
CA SER A 181 -0.02 11.42 3.95
C SER A 181 0.48 9.98 3.87
N LEU A 182 0.43 9.22 4.99
CA LEU A 182 0.81 7.82 5.04
C LEU A 182 -0.11 6.93 4.18
N GLY A 183 -1.43 7.17 4.22
CA GLY A 183 -2.41 6.43 3.40
C GLY A 183 -2.45 6.88 1.94
N LEU A 184 -2.25 8.18 1.68
CA LEU A 184 -2.26 8.72 0.31
C LEU A 184 -1.11 8.18 -0.55
N ARG A 185 0.08 8.00 0.01
CA ARG A 185 1.27 7.58 -0.75
C ARG A 185 1.06 6.26 -1.51
N PRO A 186 0.71 5.13 -0.86
CA PRO A 186 0.49 3.88 -1.57
C PRO A 186 -0.70 3.97 -2.52
N PHE A 187 -1.76 4.68 -2.15
CA PHE A 187 -2.92 4.90 -3.02
C PHE A 187 -2.51 5.58 -4.32
N VAL A 188 -1.90 6.77 -4.25
CA VAL A 188 -1.55 7.56 -5.44
C VAL A 188 -0.56 6.83 -6.33
N ALA A 189 0.43 6.15 -5.74
CA ALA A 189 1.43 5.40 -6.50
C ALA A 189 0.79 4.29 -7.34
N MET A 190 -0.08 3.46 -6.73
CA MET A 190 -0.73 2.35 -7.42
C MET A 190 -1.81 2.84 -8.38
N PHE A 191 -2.60 3.85 -7.99
CA PHE A 191 -3.61 4.44 -8.84
C PHE A 191 -3.01 5.01 -10.14
N ALA A 192 -1.95 5.81 -10.02
CA ALA A 192 -1.28 6.40 -11.18
C ALA A 192 -0.62 5.34 -12.08
N GLY A 193 0.02 4.32 -11.50
CA GLY A 193 0.62 3.21 -12.23
C GLY A 193 -0.40 2.46 -13.08
N HIS A 194 -1.49 2.03 -12.48
CA HIS A 194 -2.55 1.30 -13.18
C HIS A 194 -3.23 2.13 -14.28
N VAL A 195 -3.52 3.41 -14.03
CA VAL A 195 -4.08 4.30 -15.06
C VAL A 195 -3.12 4.40 -16.25
N LEU A 196 -1.82 4.53 -15.97
CA LEU A 196 -0.80 4.61 -17.01
C LEU A 196 -0.72 3.30 -17.83
N LEU A 197 -0.72 2.14 -17.16
CA LEU A 197 -0.73 0.84 -17.83
C LEU A 197 -1.94 0.67 -18.75
N GLU A 198 -3.12 1.07 -18.30
CA GLU A 198 -4.34 0.96 -19.10
C GLU A 198 -4.33 1.89 -20.32
N VAL A 199 -3.89 3.14 -20.15
CA VAL A 199 -3.78 4.09 -21.27
C VAL A 199 -2.80 3.58 -22.33
N PHE A 200 -1.61 3.11 -21.95
CA PHE A 200 -0.65 2.56 -22.91
C PHE A 200 -1.11 1.22 -23.50
N GLY A 201 -1.79 0.38 -22.72
CA GLY A 201 -2.42 -0.84 -23.22
C GLY A 201 -3.44 -0.56 -24.33
N ASN A 202 -4.25 0.47 -24.13
CA ASN A 202 -5.20 0.92 -25.15
C ASN A 202 -4.51 1.46 -26.42
N PHE A 203 -3.40 2.18 -26.28
CA PHE A 203 -2.62 2.62 -27.45
C PHE A 203 -2.01 1.44 -28.23
N VAL A 204 -1.60 0.37 -27.55
CA VAL A 204 -1.16 -0.85 -28.22
C VAL A 204 -2.29 -1.45 -29.05
N VAL A 205 -3.49 -1.61 -28.46
CA VAL A 205 -4.65 -2.18 -29.17
C VAL A 205 -5.08 -1.29 -30.33
N GLN A 206 -5.15 0.02 -30.16
CA GLN A 206 -5.50 0.96 -31.24
C GLN A 206 -4.46 0.96 -32.35
N GLY A 207 -3.17 0.92 -32.01
CA GLY A 207 -2.10 0.88 -33.01
C GLY A 207 -2.09 -0.40 -33.82
N LEU A 208 -2.41 -1.56 -33.21
CA LEU A 208 -2.55 -2.84 -33.95
C LEU A 208 -3.76 -2.87 -34.87
N ASN A 209 -4.85 -2.17 -34.52
CA ASN A 209 -6.08 -2.11 -35.32
C ASN A 209 -6.10 -0.94 -36.33
N ALA A 210 -5.06 -0.10 -36.31
CA ALA A 210 -4.98 1.03 -37.24
C ALA A 210 -4.65 0.57 -38.66
N GLU A 211 -5.39 1.07 -39.68
CA GLU A 211 -5.14 0.79 -41.07
C GLU A 211 -3.86 1.48 -41.63
N SER A 212 -3.26 2.37 -40.87
CA SER A 212 -2.04 3.08 -41.24
C SER A 212 -0.79 2.24 -41.06
N ALA A 213 0.20 2.36 -41.95
CA ALA A 213 1.49 1.68 -41.83
C ALA A 213 2.29 2.05 -40.56
N LEU A 214 1.98 3.20 -39.92
CA LEU A 214 2.58 3.65 -38.67
C LEU A 214 1.94 3.01 -37.44
N GLY A 215 0.74 2.46 -37.55
CA GLY A 215 0.01 1.87 -36.43
C GLY A 215 0.80 0.78 -35.71
N PRO A 216 1.33 -0.24 -36.38
CA PRO A 216 2.13 -1.29 -35.73
C PRO A 216 3.42 -0.80 -35.09
N VAL A 217 4.05 0.26 -35.62
CA VAL A 217 5.26 0.86 -35.05
C VAL A 217 4.94 1.55 -33.73
N ILE A 218 3.84 2.32 -33.69
CA ILE A 218 3.37 2.97 -32.45
C ILE A 218 2.99 1.90 -31.42
N ALA A 219 2.28 0.85 -31.83
CA ALA A 219 1.91 -0.26 -30.94
C ALA A 219 3.14 -0.94 -30.34
N ALA A 220 4.17 -1.22 -31.12
CA ALA A 220 5.41 -1.83 -30.64
C ALA A 220 6.14 -0.93 -29.63
N LEU A 221 6.21 0.37 -29.90
CA LEU A 221 6.83 1.34 -28.98
C LEU A 221 6.06 1.41 -27.66
N CYS A 222 4.73 1.53 -27.72
CA CYS A 222 3.87 1.56 -26.54
C CYS A 222 3.97 0.23 -25.75
N PHE A 223 4.09 -0.90 -26.41
CA PHE A 223 4.26 -2.21 -25.77
C PHE A 223 5.57 -2.31 -24.98
N VAL A 224 6.69 -1.86 -25.56
CA VAL A 224 7.98 -1.80 -24.86
C VAL A 224 7.90 -0.89 -23.63
N PHE A 225 7.25 0.26 -23.79
CA PHE A 225 7.04 1.20 -22.68
C PHE A 225 6.16 0.60 -21.58
N LEU A 226 5.13 -0.16 -21.94
CA LEU A 226 4.24 -0.85 -21.01
C LEU A 226 4.99 -1.87 -20.16
N ILE A 227 5.91 -2.66 -20.76
CA ILE A 227 6.78 -3.59 -20.01
C ILE A 227 7.64 -2.82 -19.00
N PHE A 228 8.22 -1.69 -19.40
CA PHE A 228 9.04 -0.85 -18.53
C PHE A 228 8.22 -0.29 -17.37
N VAL A 229 7.05 0.25 -17.64
CA VAL A 229 6.14 0.81 -16.62
C VAL A 229 5.71 -0.27 -15.63
N ASN A 230 5.35 -1.47 -16.11
CA ASN A 230 4.96 -2.59 -15.23
C ASN A 230 6.11 -3.02 -14.30
N ALA A 231 7.35 -3.09 -14.82
CA ALA A 231 8.51 -3.38 -13.99
C ALA A 231 8.77 -2.29 -12.93
N LEU A 232 8.58 -1.02 -13.33
CA LEU A 232 8.69 0.13 -12.43
C LEU A 232 7.59 0.10 -11.36
N GLU A 233 6.36 -0.26 -11.71
CA GLU A 233 5.24 -0.38 -10.77
C GLU A 233 5.50 -1.45 -9.70
N LEU A 234 6.06 -2.59 -10.10
CA LEU A 234 6.43 -3.66 -9.17
C LEU A 234 7.51 -3.20 -8.18
N LEU A 235 8.49 -2.44 -8.65
CA LEU A 235 9.54 -1.84 -7.82
C LEU A 235 8.96 -0.78 -6.87
N VAL A 236 8.16 0.14 -7.39
CA VAL A 236 7.50 1.19 -6.60
C VAL A 236 6.58 0.58 -5.55
N GLY A 237 5.84 -0.48 -5.90
CA GLY A 237 5.00 -1.23 -4.96
C GLY A 237 5.78 -1.77 -3.76
N GLY A 238 6.99 -2.30 -4.00
CA GLY A 238 7.90 -2.74 -2.94
C GLY A 238 8.43 -1.58 -2.08
N ILE A 239 8.85 -0.49 -2.73
CA ILE A 239 9.29 0.73 -2.03
C ILE A 239 8.17 1.31 -1.15
N GLN A 240 6.93 1.32 -1.63
CA GLN A 240 5.81 1.86 -0.85
C GLN A 240 5.51 1.02 0.40
N ALA A 241 5.62 -0.29 0.33
CA ALA A 241 5.50 -1.16 1.50
C ALA A 241 6.61 -0.85 2.53
N TYR A 242 7.86 -0.70 2.07
CA TYR A 242 8.99 -0.31 2.92
C TYR A 242 8.78 1.06 3.59
N VAL A 243 8.41 2.08 2.80
CA VAL A 243 8.19 3.45 3.31
C VAL A 243 7.06 3.48 4.34
N PHE A 244 5.97 2.73 4.08
CA PHE A 244 4.86 2.65 5.04
C PHE A 244 5.31 2.04 6.38
N ALA A 245 6.06 0.93 6.34
CA ALA A 245 6.59 0.27 7.52
C ALA A 245 7.57 1.18 8.29
N LEU A 246 8.50 1.84 7.58
CA LEU A 246 9.48 2.75 8.14
C LEU A 246 8.82 3.96 8.82
N LEU A 247 7.88 4.61 8.15
CA LEU A 247 7.17 5.77 8.71
C LEU A 247 6.32 5.37 9.90
N THR A 248 5.65 4.21 9.86
CA THR A 248 4.91 3.67 11.01
C THR A 248 5.85 3.46 12.20
N ALA A 249 7.05 2.89 11.97
CA ALA A 249 8.05 2.71 13.02
C ALA A 249 8.52 4.05 13.61
N LEU A 250 8.80 5.04 12.77
CA LEU A 250 9.21 6.38 13.21
C LEU A 250 8.10 7.08 14.03
N TYR A 251 6.84 6.98 13.60
CA TYR A 251 5.73 7.58 14.35
C TYR A 251 5.50 6.91 15.71
N ILE A 252 5.69 5.59 15.79
CA ILE A 252 5.68 4.87 17.06
C ILE A 252 6.86 5.33 17.95
N ASN A 253 8.04 5.55 17.36
CA ASN A 253 9.19 6.06 18.09
C ASN A 253 8.92 7.43 18.70
N ASP A 254 8.35 8.35 17.93
CA ASP A 254 7.98 9.69 18.41
C ASP A 254 7.00 9.61 19.61
N ALA A 255 6.08 8.62 19.58
CA ALA A 255 5.13 8.39 20.67
C ALA A 255 5.76 7.69 21.90
N VAL A 256 6.78 6.87 21.70
CA VAL A 256 7.47 6.13 22.78
C VAL A 256 8.51 7.01 23.46
N ASN A 257 9.25 7.80 22.70
CA ASN A 257 10.38 8.61 23.16
C ASN A 257 10.03 10.10 22.99
N LEU A 258 9.32 10.67 23.97
CA LEU A 258 9.03 12.12 23.99
C LEU A 258 10.32 12.91 24.20
N HIS A 259 10.69 13.74 23.24
CA HIS A 259 11.85 14.64 23.32
C HIS A 259 11.65 15.80 24.29
#